data_61ef35b122f245366ba163e5de4ef3a3
#
_entry.id   61ef35b122f245366ba163e5de4ef3a3
#
_cell.length_a   1.000
_cell.length_b   1.000
_cell.length_c   1.000
_cell.angle_alpha   90.00
_cell.angle_beta   90.00
_cell.angle_gamma   90.00
#
_symmetry.space_group_name_H-M   'P 1'
#
loop_
_entity.id
_entity.type
_entity.pdbx_description
1 polymer ?
#
loop_
_entity_poly.entity_id
_entity_poly.type
_entity_poly.pdbx_seq_one_letter_code
_entity_poly.pdbx_strand_id
1 'polypeptide(L)' 'MLGVIAKLTIKPGTNADFEANMKALQAKVRADEPGNKLYSLHKTADANVYVMLERYDDQAAL' A
#
# COMPACT_ATOMS: atom_id res chain seq x y z
N MET A 1 5.95 -17.33 -2.56
CA MET A 1 5.29 -16.10 -2.10
C MET A 1 6.28 -14.95 -2.13
N LEU A 2 5.88 -13.81 -2.67
CA LEU A 2 6.75 -12.64 -2.83
C LEU A 2 6.26 -11.52 -1.92
N GLY A 3 7.17 -10.98 -1.10
CA GLY A 3 6.90 -9.84 -0.26
C GLY A 3 7.53 -8.57 -0.83
N VAL A 4 6.81 -7.45 -0.75
CA VAL A 4 7.28 -6.15 -1.22
C VAL A 4 7.12 -5.12 -0.11
N ILE A 5 8.14 -4.29 0.08
CA ILE A 5 8.10 -3.17 1.01
C ILE A 5 8.36 -1.91 0.20
N ALA A 6 7.40 -0.99 0.21
CA ALA A 6 7.52 0.28 -0.51
C ALA A 6 7.46 1.44 0.47
N LYS A 7 8.46 2.33 0.43
CA LYS A 7 8.49 3.54 1.21
C LYS A 7 7.93 4.69 0.38
N LEU A 8 6.91 5.36 0.91
CA LEU A 8 6.20 6.43 0.21
C LEU A 8 6.37 7.73 0.98
N THR A 9 6.92 8.76 0.31
CA THR A 9 7.05 10.09 0.88
C THR A 9 6.04 11.01 0.21
N ILE A 10 5.21 11.69 1.01
CA ILE A 10 4.16 12.56 0.51
C ILE A 10 4.46 14.02 0.82
N LYS A 11 3.75 14.92 0.14
CA LYS A 11 3.85 16.36 0.42
C LYS A 11 3.24 16.68 1.78
N PRO A 12 3.83 17.58 2.59
CA PRO A 12 3.25 18.01 3.85
C PRO A 12 1.83 18.53 3.66
N GLY A 13 0.93 18.13 4.57
CA GLY A 13 -0.46 18.58 4.54
C GLY A 13 -1.38 17.81 3.64
N THR A 14 -0.92 16.75 2.96
CA THR A 14 -1.75 15.96 2.05
C THR A 14 -2.15 14.60 2.63
N ASN A 15 -1.94 14.38 3.93
CA ASN A 15 -2.14 13.07 4.56
C ASN A 15 -3.57 12.54 4.41
N ALA A 16 -4.57 13.39 4.64
CA ALA A 16 -5.97 12.95 4.58
C ALA A 16 -6.35 12.47 3.17
N ASP A 17 -5.96 13.23 2.15
CA ASP A 17 -6.22 12.87 0.76
C ASP A 17 -5.46 11.61 0.35
N PHE A 18 -4.20 11.51 0.75
CA PHE A 18 -3.37 10.34 0.49
C PHE A 18 -3.98 9.08 1.11
N GLU A 19 -4.37 9.16 2.37
CA GLU A 19 -4.95 8.00 3.08
C GLU A 19 -6.29 7.57 2.48
N ALA A 20 -7.12 8.54 2.08
CA ALA A 20 -8.39 8.24 1.42
C ALA A 20 -8.18 7.54 0.07
N ASN A 21 -7.23 8.04 -0.72
CA ASN A 21 -6.89 7.44 -2.02
C ASN A 21 -6.33 6.04 -1.86
N MET A 22 -5.48 5.82 -0.86
CA MET A 22 -4.91 4.50 -0.60
C MET A 22 -5.97 3.50 -0.13
N LYS A 23 -6.94 3.96 0.65
CA LYS A 23 -8.06 3.12 1.08
C LYS A 23 -8.88 2.62 -0.10
N ALA A 24 -9.17 3.51 -1.04
CA ALA A 24 -9.90 3.16 -2.27
C ALA A 24 -9.09 2.17 -3.11
N LEU A 25 -7.78 2.38 -3.22
CA LEU A 25 -6.89 1.49 -3.96
C LEU A 25 -6.81 0.11 -3.31
N GLN A 26 -6.73 0.04 -1.99
CA GLN A 26 -6.73 -1.23 -1.27
C GLN A 26 -7.99 -2.05 -1.54
N ALA A 27 -9.14 -1.40 -1.53
CA ALA A 27 -10.41 -2.08 -1.83
C ALA A 27 -10.42 -2.64 -3.25
N LYS A 28 -9.90 -1.87 -4.21
CA LYS A 28 -9.81 -2.29 -5.60
C LYS A 28 -8.86 -3.46 -5.79
N VAL A 29 -7.71 -3.43 -5.13
CA VAL A 29 -6.72 -4.51 -5.20
C VAL A 29 -7.32 -5.81 -4.65
N ARG A 30 -8.03 -5.74 -3.53
CA ARG A 30 -8.67 -6.92 -2.96
C ARG A 30 -9.72 -7.53 -3.88
N ALA A 31 -10.45 -6.69 -4.61
CA ALA A 31 -11.50 -7.15 -5.51
C ALA A 31 -10.95 -7.72 -6.82
N ASP A 32 -9.90 -7.10 -7.37
CA ASP A 32 -9.44 -7.33 -8.74
C ASP A 32 -8.16 -8.16 -8.85
N GLU A 33 -7.43 -8.35 -7.74
CA GLU A 33 -6.11 -9.01 -7.77
C GLU A 33 -6.06 -10.19 -6.79
N PRO A 34 -6.60 -11.35 -7.19
CA PRO A 34 -6.66 -12.52 -6.31
C PRO A 34 -5.30 -13.07 -5.90
N GLY A 35 -4.25 -12.76 -6.66
CA GLY A 35 -2.88 -13.17 -6.30
C GLY A 35 -2.27 -12.34 -5.19
N ASN A 36 -2.89 -11.21 -4.82
CA ASN A 36 -2.43 -10.38 -3.72
C ASN A 36 -2.94 -10.94 -2.40
N LYS A 37 -2.03 -11.22 -1.47
CA LYS A 37 -2.36 -11.78 -0.15
C LYS A 37 -2.25 -10.77 0.97
N LEU A 38 -1.57 -9.65 0.74
CA LEU A 38 -1.43 -8.58 1.71
C LEU A 38 -1.22 -7.26 0.96
N TYR A 39 -1.95 -6.24 1.39
CA TYR A 39 -1.79 -4.89 0.86
C TYR A 39 -2.12 -3.93 1.98
N SER A 40 -1.10 -3.56 2.77
CA SER A 40 -1.30 -2.87 4.05
C SER A 40 -0.45 -1.61 4.12
N LEU A 41 -1.10 -0.48 4.41
CA LEU A 41 -0.45 0.81 4.57
C LEU A 41 -0.15 1.06 6.04
N HIS A 42 1.09 1.49 6.33
CA HIS A 42 1.54 1.77 7.69
C HIS A 42 2.09 3.17 7.82
N LYS A 43 1.79 3.82 8.92
CA LYS A 43 2.38 5.10 9.28
C LYS A 43 3.75 4.87 9.90
N THR A 44 4.62 5.89 9.80
CA THR A 44 5.95 5.87 10.41
C THR A 44 6.07 6.99 11.43
N ALA A 45 7.23 7.11 12.06
CA ALA A 45 7.52 8.21 12.98
C ALA A 45 7.53 9.58 12.26
N ASP A 46 7.80 9.59 10.95
CA ASP A 46 7.72 10.79 10.11
C ASP A 46 6.31 10.89 9.53
N ALA A 47 5.62 12.00 9.80
CA ALA A 47 4.24 12.21 9.36
C ALA A 47 4.08 12.19 7.83
N ASN A 48 5.14 12.47 7.09
CA ASN A 48 5.12 12.51 5.62
C ASN A 48 5.60 11.22 4.97
N VAL A 49 5.92 10.21 5.76
CA VAL A 49 6.46 8.94 5.25
C VAL A 49 5.53 7.79 5.66
N TYR A 50 5.16 7.00 4.68
CA TYR A 50 4.37 5.78 4.87
C TYR A 50 5.16 4.58 4.35
N VAL A 51 4.81 3.42 4.86
CA VAL A 51 5.34 2.14 4.37
C VAL A 51 4.18 1.28 3.92
N MET A 52 4.26 0.79 2.69
CA MET A 52 3.30 -0.18 2.16
C MET A 52 3.93 -1.56 2.23
N LEU A 53 3.22 -2.50 2.84
CA LEU A 53 3.60 -3.91 2.86
C LEU A 53 2.68 -4.67 1.94
N GLU A 54 3.26 -5.40 0.98
CA GLU A 54 2.52 -6.16 -0.01
C GLU A 54 3.03 -7.58 -0.06
N ARG A 55 2.15 -8.52 -0.33
CA ARG A 55 2.50 -9.92 -0.48
C ARG A 55 1.70 -10.52 -1.62
N TYR A 56 2.39 -11.20 -2.51
CA TYR A 56 1.81 -11.82 -3.70
C TYR A 56 2.15 -13.30 -3.72
N ASP A 57 1.33 -14.11 -4.41
CA ASP A 57 1.56 -15.55 -4.53
C ASP A 57 2.90 -15.83 -5.20
N ASP A 58 3.18 -15.09 -6.29
CA ASP A 58 4.44 -15.19 -7.02
C ASP A 58 4.69 -13.87 -7.77
N GLN A 59 5.80 -13.81 -8.49
CA GLN A 59 6.19 -12.62 -9.22
C GLN A 59 5.21 -12.26 -10.34
N ALA A 60 4.54 -13.24 -10.92
CA ALA A 60 3.57 -13.00 -11.99
C ALA A 60 2.31 -12.29 -11.47
N ALA A 61 2.00 -12.41 -10.17
CA ALA A 61 0.86 -11.73 -9.56
C ALA A 61 1.12 -10.24 -9.26
N LEU A 62 2.38 -9.82 -9.33
CA LEU A 62 2.75 -8.42 -9.16
C LEU A 62 2.24 -7.62 -10.34
#